data_6a953d58e1839f90a420d08ad840267f
#
_entry.id   6a953d58e1839f90a420d08ad840267f
#
_cell.length_a   1.000
_cell.length_b   1.000
_cell.length_c   1.000
_cell.angle_alpha   90.00
_cell.angle_beta   90.00
_cell.angle_gamma   90.00
#
_symmetry.space_group_name_H-M   'P 1'
#
loop_
_entity.id
_entity.type
_entity.pdbx_description
1 polymer ?
#
loop_
_entity_poly.entity_id
_entity_poly.type
_entity_poly.pdbx_seq_one_letter_code
_entity_poly.pdbx_strand_id
1 'polypeptide(L)'
;MQLIERLSRRLRLRFKRAVEEIVIQDRPGVSARFIPLPRRDNVSFVNPPAPNNHLPVPPHHLWEGYAETEAEYLKCGQDDVAQMLSILTEVEQRPVALKRVLDLGCASGRMLRFLPREQTSEHWGLDINAAHIEWCQQNLNPPMLFATNTTAPHLPFEDNHFDLLYCGSVFTHISELAEAWLLEVRRVLRPSGYAYITIHTRQTIDLLRTKYRDNPLFADFLAEIDSALVSHEPEGREWSIFTVGTDPFSQVFYDVPSLKRRWGRVMPVLAVVEKAHDHQAAVVMRKRAITSGLPQ
;
A
#
# COMPACT_ATOMS: atom_id res chain seq x y z
N MET A 1 -41.19 -5.75 26.54
CA MET A 1 -39.81 -5.69 27.04
C MET A 1 -39.03 -6.96 26.69
N GLN A 2 -39.44 -8.15 27.11
CA GLN A 2 -38.72 -9.41 26.84
C GLN A 2 -38.48 -9.76 25.35
N LEU A 3 -39.36 -9.37 24.43
CA LEU A 3 -39.19 -9.65 22.98
C LEU A 3 -38.08 -8.81 22.35
N ILE A 4 -37.98 -7.55 22.77
CA ILE A 4 -36.93 -6.63 22.29
C ILE A 4 -35.55 -7.05 22.81
N GLU A 5 -35.47 -7.53 24.05
CA GLU A 5 -34.22 -8.08 24.59
C GLU A 5 -33.77 -9.36 23.89
N ARG A 6 -34.71 -10.27 23.58
CA ARG A 6 -34.42 -11.49 22.81
C ARG A 6 -33.95 -11.17 21.39
N LEU A 7 -34.55 -10.20 20.71
CA LEU A 7 -34.15 -9.75 19.37
C LEU A 7 -32.77 -9.08 19.41
N SER A 8 -32.53 -8.22 20.37
CA SER A 8 -31.23 -7.55 20.56
C SER A 8 -30.12 -8.56 20.86
N ARG A 9 -30.41 -9.57 21.70
CA ARG A 9 -29.44 -10.64 22.01
C ARG A 9 -29.15 -11.53 20.79
N ARG A 10 -30.18 -11.87 19.97
CA ARG A 10 -30.00 -12.63 18.71
C ARG A 10 -29.23 -11.84 17.67
N LEU A 11 -29.45 -10.54 17.53
CA LEU A 11 -28.71 -9.64 16.64
C LEU A 11 -27.25 -9.52 17.09
N ARG A 12 -26.97 -9.33 18.38
CA ARG A 12 -25.59 -9.30 18.91
C ARG A 12 -24.85 -10.62 18.69
N LEU A 13 -25.52 -11.76 18.87
CA LEU A 13 -24.93 -13.08 18.63
C LEU A 13 -24.66 -13.33 17.14
N ARG A 14 -25.55 -12.87 16.24
CA ARG A 14 -25.33 -12.94 14.78
C ARG A 14 -24.18 -12.02 14.35
N PHE A 15 -24.14 -10.81 14.89
CA PHE A 15 -23.06 -9.87 14.61
C PHE A 15 -21.72 -10.38 15.13
N LYS A 16 -21.70 -10.94 16.35
CA LYS A 16 -20.50 -11.56 16.91
C LYS A 16 -20.03 -12.76 16.06
N ARG A 17 -20.96 -13.62 15.60
CA ARG A 17 -20.65 -14.74 14.70
C ARG A 17 -20.14 -14.26 13.35
N ALA A 18 -20.78 -13.28 12.74
CA ALA A 18 -20.33 -12.71 11.47
C ALA A 18 -18.92 -12.10 11.59
N VAL A 19 -18.63 -11.38 12.68
CA VAL A 19 -17.28 -10.85 12.95
C VAL A 19 -16.27 -11.97 13.21
N GLU A 20 -16.68 -13.03 13.95
CA GLU A 20 -15.83 -14.21 14.16
C GLU A 20 -15.60 -14.99 12.86
N GLU A 21 -16.60 -15.09 11.98
CA GLU A 21 -16.47 -15.72 10.66
C GLU A 21 -15.57 -14.90 9.73
N ILE A 22 -15.73 -13.58 9.67
CA ILE A 22 -14.82 -12.69 8.91
C ILE A 22 -13.40 -12.82 9.44
N VAL A 23 -13.22 -12.75 10.75
CA VAL A 23 -11.91 -12.91 11.38
C VAL A 23 -11.32 -14.30 11.21
N ILE A 24 -12.16 -15.35 11.05
CA ILE A 24 -11.72 -16.73 10.82
C ILE A 24 -11.46 -17.00 9.33
N GLN A 25 -12.22 -16.39 8.42
CA GLN A 25 -12.03 -16.55 6.97
C GLN A 25 -10.75 -15.81 6.48
N ASP A 26 -10.43 -14.66 7.08
CA ASP A 26 -9.17 -13.96 6.85
C ASP A 26 -7.97 -14.61 7.58
N ARG A 27 -8.19 -15.76 8.23
CA ARG A 27 -7.11 -16.55 8.83
C ARG A 27 -6.87 -17.80 8.00
N PRO A 28 -5.93 -17.81 7.08
CA PRO A 28 -5.39 -19.06 6.62
C PRO A 28 -4.73 -19.74 7.83
N GLY A 29 -5.36 -20.74 8.42
CA GLY A 29 -4.90 -21.53 9.55
C GLY A 29 -4.18 -20.78 10.68
N VAL A 30 -4.34 -21.18 11.90
CA VAL A 30 -3.76 -20.52 13.09
C VAL A 30 -2.24 -20.31 12.99
N SER A 31 -1.54 -21.10 12.18
CA SER A 31 -0.10 -20.98 11.89
C SER A 31 0.26 -19.84 10.93
N ALA A 32 -0.68 -19.33 10.14
CA ALA A 32 -0.40 -18.28 9.14
C ALA A 32 -0.39 -16.86 9.71
N ARG A 33 -0.78 -16.67 10.96
CA ARG A 33 -0.61 -15.38 11.64
C ARG A 33 0.82 -15.05 12.00
N PHE A 34 1.64 -16.04 12.07
CA PHE A 34 3.07 -15.91 12.27
C PHE A 34 3.74 -16.47 11.04
N ILE A 35 3.90 -15.62 10.02
CA ILE A 35 4.91 -15.88 9.02
C ILE A 35 6.22 -15.71 9.79
N PRO A 36 6.92 -16.80 10.12
CA PRO A 36 8.19 -16.64 10.79
C PRO A 36 9.08 -15.87 9.82
N LEU A 37 9.59 -14.74 10.27
CA LEU A 37 10.71 -14.12 9.58
C LEU A 37 11.73 -15.25 9.36
N PRO A 38 12.19 -15.48 8.12
CA PRO A 38 13.24 -16.46 7.90
C PRO A 38 14.38 -16.11 8.87
N ARG A 39 14.79 -17.08 9.69
CA ARG A 39 15.94 -16.85 10.57
C ARG A 39 17.07 -16.33 9.70
N ARG A 40 17.64 -15.20 10.07
CA ARG A 40 18.73 -14.56 9.30
C ARG A 40 19.85 -15.54 8.94
N ASP A 41 20.02 -16.58 9.74
CA ASP A 41 21.03 -17.61 9.61
C ASP A 41 20.78 -18.57 8.43
N ASN A 42 19.56 -18.64 7.89
CA ASN A 42 19.18 -19.53 6.79
C ASN A 42 18.98 -18.79 5.46
N VAL A 43 19.10 -17.47 5.44
CA VAL A 43 19.07 -16.69 4.20
C VAL A 43 20.51 -16.64 3.68
N SER A 44 20.93 -17.67 2.99
CA SER A 44 22.13 -17.58 2.15
C SER A 44 21.77 -16.62 1.00
N PHE A 45 22.21 -15.40 1.08
CA PHE A 45 22.22 -14.50 -0.06
C PHE A 45 23.20 -15.09 -1.08
N VAL A 46 22.69 -15.91 -1.96
CA VAL A 46 23.40 -16.24 -3.20
C VAL A 46 23.59 -14.88 -3.89
N ASN A 47 24.80 -14.61 -4.36
CA ASN A 47 25.15 -13.37 -5.04
C ASN A 47 23.97 -12.88 -5.88
N PRO A 48 23.46 -11.66 -5.63
CA PRO A 48 22.31 -11.17 -6.36
C PRO A 48 22.63 -11.28 -7.86
N PRO A 49 21.72 -11.81 -8.67
CA PRO A 49 21.88 -11.75 -10.12
C PRO A 49 22.13 -10.31 -10.51
N ALA A 50 22.92 -10.11 -11.56
CA ALA A 50 23.18 -8.78 -12.11
C ALA A 50 21.87 -8.00 -12.25
N PRO A 51 21.85 -6.71 -11.95
CA PRO A 51 20.61 -5.96 -11.91
C PRO A 51 19.81 -6.13 -13.20
N ASN A 52 18.63 -6.64 -13.07
CA ASN A 52 17.44 -6.51 -13.90
C ASN A 52 17.22 -7.35 -15.14
N ASN A 53 18.21 -7.83 -15.88
CA ASN A 53 17.95 -8.39 -17.20
C ASN A 53 17.62 -9.91 -17.22
N HIS A 54 17.59 -10.57 -16.07
CA HIS A 54 17.38 -12.02 -15.98
C HIS A 54 16.31 -12.48 -14.97
N LEU A 55 15.60 -11.54 -14.30
CA LEU A 55 14.50 -11.92 -13.42
C LEU A 55 13.28 -12.30 -14.25
N PRO A 56 12.65 -13.46 -14.02
CA PRO A 56 11.45 -13.87 -14.74
C PRO A 56 10.33 -12.82 -14.66
N VAL A 57 9.52 -12.75 -15.72
CA VAL A 57 8.32 -11.90 -15.74
C VAL A 57 7.13 -12.76 -15.39
N PRO A 58 6.19 -12.30 -14.55
CA PRO A 58 5.01 -13.06 -14.21
C PRO A 58 4.11 -13.27 -15.42
N PRO A 59 3.29 -14.33 -15.44
CA PRO A 59 2.32 -14.53 -16.50
C PRO A 59 1.28 -13.39 -16.51
N HIS A 60 0.72 -13.09 -17.67
CA HIS A 60 -0.13 -11.91 -17.91
C HIS A 60 -1.29 -11.74 -16.90
N HIS A 61 -1.91 -12.83 -16.47
CA HIS A 61 -3.01 -12.78 -15.49
C HIS A 61 -2.60 -12.29 -14.07
N LEU A 62 -1.28 -12.14 -13.83
CA LEU A 62 -0.72 -11.57 -12.59
C LEU A 62 -0.18 -10.15 -12.80
N TRP A 63 -0.56 -9.43 -13.87
CA TRP A 63 -0.09 -8.07 -14.11
C TRP A 63 -1.02 -6.98 -13.55
N GLU A 64 -2.17 -7.34 -13.01
CA GLU A 64 -3.13 -6.40 -12.39
C GLU A 64 -3.55 -5.24 -13.34
N GLY A 65 -3.59 -5.50 -14.64
CA GLY A 65 -4.00 -4.50 -15.65
C GLY A 65 -2.97 -3.39 -15.93
N TYR A 66 -1.75 -3.50 -15.44
CA TYR A 66 -0.72 -2.46 -15.64
C TYR A 66 -0.17 -2.39 -17.07
N ALA A 67 -0.34 -3.41 -17.90
CA ALA A 67 0.20 -3.44 -19.25
C ALA A 67 -0.46 -4.52 -20.12
N GLU A 68 -0.32 -4.34 -21.44
CA GLU A 68 -0.73 -5.33 -22.43
C GLU A 68 0.44 -6.23 -22.87
N THR A 69 1.67 -5.73 -22.75
CA THR A 69 2.89 -6.44 -23.15
C THR A 69 3.90 -6.51 -22.02
N GLU A 70 4.78 -7.53 -22.08
CA GLU A 70 5.88 -7.70 -21.11
C GLU A 70 6.79 -6.47 -21.05
N ALA A 71 7.12 -5.89 -22.20
CA ALA A 71 7.97 -4.70 -22.27
C ALA A 71 7.34 -3.49 -21.57
N GLU A 72 6.03 -3.29 -21.74
CA GLU A 72 5.28 -2.24 -21.05
C GLU A 72 5.20 -2.51 -19.56
N TYR A 73 4.94 -3.75 -19.13
CA TYR A 73 4.89 -4.15 -17.72
C TYR A 73 6.21 -3.84 -17.01
N LEU A 74 7.33 -4.21 -17.63
CA LEU A 74 8.66 -3.92 -17.08
C LEU A 74 8.95 -2.41 -17.08
N LYS A 75 8.62 -1.73 -18.17
CA LYS A 75 8.82 -0.28 -18.26
C LYS A 75 8.01 0.48 -17.22
N CYS A 76 6.74 0.17 -17.04
CA CYS A 76 5.92 0.77 -15.99
C CYS A 76 6.53 0.60 -14.60
N GLY A 77 6.99 -0.62 -14.24
CA GLY A 77 7.63 -0.85 -12.95
C GLY A 77 8.92 -0.04 -12.78
N GLN A 78 9.72 0.06 -13.83
CA GLN A 78 10.97 0.84 -13.82
C GLN A 78 10.69 2.34 -13.69
N ASP A 79 9.74 2.88 -14.45
CA ASP A 79 9.37 4.29 -14.44
C ASP A 79 8.81 4.68 -13.06
N ASP A 80 7.95 3.85 -12.48
CA ASP A 80 7.36 4.10 -11.14
C ASP A 80 8.43 4.15 -10.05
N VAL A 81 9.41 3.25 -10.08
CA VAL A 81 10.53 3.27 -9.14
C VAL A 81 11.39 4.49 -9.35
N ALA A 82 11.73 4.84 -10.60
CA ALA A 82 12.52 6.03 -10.91
C ALA A 82 11.82 7.30 -10.41
N GLN A 83 10.52 7.43 -10.64
CA GLN A 83 9.70 8.55 -10.17
C GLN A 83 9.67 8.63 -8.64
N MET A 84 9.43 7.50 -7.96
CA MET A 84 9.44 7.43 -6.50
C MET A 84 10.78 7.90 -5.92
N LEU A 85 11.89 7.40 -6.45
CA LEU A 85 13.23 7.75 -5.98
C LEU A 85 13.58 9.22 -6.26
N SER A 86 13.15 9.77 -7.41
CA SER A 86 13.28 11.20 -7.72
C SER A 86 12.54 12.05 -6.69
N ILE A 87 11.27 11.76 -6.43
CA ILE A 87 10.46 12.49 -5.45
C ILE A 87 11.10 12.42 -4.05
N LEU A 88 11.53 11.24 -3.61
CA LEU A 88 12.18 11.09 -2.31
C LEU A 88 13.47 11.90 -2.24
N THR A 89 14.28 11.93 -3.32
CA THR A 89 15.53 12.71 -3.40
C THR A 89 15.25 14.20 -3.39
N GLU A 90 14.23 14.67 -4.11
CA GLU A 90 13.82 16.08 -4.14
C GLU A 90 13.32 16.55 -2.76
N VAL A 91 12.52 15.75 -2.08
CA VAL A 91 11.99 16.08 -0.75
C VAL A 91 13.11 16.15 0.29
N GLU A 92 14.08 15.24 0.22
CA GLU A 92 15.19 15.19 1.19
C GLU A 92 16.42 16.01 0.78
N GLN A 93 16.47 16.52 -0.45
CA GLN A 93 17.62 17.21 -1.04
C GLN A 93 18.92 16.37 -1.03
N ARG A 94 18.76 15.02 -1.00
CA ARG A 94 19.85 14.04 -1.02
C ARG A 94 19.30 12.65 -1.33
N PRO A 95 20.13 11.72 -1.83
CA PRO A 95 19.72 10.33 -2.01
C PRO A 95 19.29 9.67 -0.69
N VAL A 96 18.21 8.89 -0.74
CA VAL A 96 17.69 8.14 0.40
C VAL A 96 18.36 6.76 0.45
N ALA A 97 18.84 6.36 1.62
CA ALA A 97 19.37 5.03 1.82
C ALA A 97 18.24 3.98 1.76
N LEU A 98 18.45 2.90 1.00
CA LEU A 98 17.46 1.85 0.74
C LEU A 98 17.98 0.47 1.16
N LYS A 99 18.51 0.38 2.36
CA LYS A 99 19.07 -0.88 2.85
C LYS A 99 17.98 -1.90 3.21
N ARG A 100 16.90 -1.42 3.87
CA ARG A 100 15.74 -2.24 4.22
C ARG A 100 14.48 -1.60 3.68
N VAL A 101 13.86 -2.25 2.74
CA VAL A 101 12.69 -1.71 2.02
C VAL A 101 11.54 -2.70 2.11
N LEU A 102 10.34 -2.19 2.32
CA LEU A 102 9.09 -2.94 2.26
C LEU A 102 8.18 -2.35 1.16
N ASP A 103 7.80 -3.21 0.22
CA ASP A 103 6.72 -2.99 -0.74
C ASP A 103 5.44 -3.62 -0.17
N LEU A 104 4.50 -2.81 0.29
CA LEU A 104 3.21 -3.24 0.80
C LEU A 104 2.17 -3.19 -0.33
N GLY A 105 1.63 -4.34 -0.71
CA GLY A 105 0.83 -4.52 -1.92
C GLY A 105 1.73 -4.69 -3.14
N CYS A 106 2.74 -5.56 -3.03
CA CYS A 106 3.77 -5.72 -4.06
C CYS A 106 3.29 -6.41 -5.34
N ALA A 107 2.08 -6.99 -5.34
CA ALA A 107 1.60 -7.89 -6.39
C ALA A 107 2.70 -8.90 -6.78
N SER A 108 3.02 -9.03 -8.07
CA SER A 108 4.09 -9.92 -8.56
C SER A 108 5.48 -9.24 -8.61
N GLY A 109 5.75 -8.29 -7.70
CA GLY A 109 7.05 -7.65 -7.55
C GLY A 109 7.43 -6.69 -8.69
N ARG A 110 6.44 -6.06 -9.34
CA ARG A 110 6.61 -5.17 -10.49
C ARG A 110 7.58 -4.03 -10.21
N MET A 111 7.43 -3.34 -9.08
CA MET A 111 8.32 -2.26 -8.68
C MET A 111 9.55 -2.79 -7.94
N LEU A 112 9.36 -3.75 -7.04
CA LEU A 112 10.41 -4.24 -6.15
C LEU A 112 11.66 -4.74 -6.90
N ARG A 113 11.49 -5.33 -8.09
CA ARG A 113 12.56 -5.84 -8.96
C ARG A 113 13.52 -4.77 -9.48
N PHE A 114 13.07 -3.50 -9.55
CA PHE A 114 13.85 -2.37 -10.06
C PHE A 114 14.50 -1.51 -8.98
N LEU A 115 14.23 -1.80 -7.71
CA LEU A 115 14.89 -1.08 -6.62
C LEU A 115 16.40 -1.35 -6.62
N PRO A 116 17.23 -0.31 -6.43
CA PRO A 116 18.67 -0.48 -6.23
C PRO A 116 18.96 -1.37 -5.02
N ARG A 117 19.79 -2.36 -5.19
CA ARG A 117 20.19 -3.30 -4.15
C ARG A 117 21.68 -3.40 -4.01
N GLU A 118 22.15 -3.41 -2.78
CA GLU A 118 23.50 -3.81 -2.40
C GLU A 118 23.46 -5.25 -1.87
N GLN A 119 24.62 -5.86 -1.72
CA GLN A 119 24.72 -7.26 -1.22
C GLN A 119 24.08 -7.46 0.17
N THR A 120 24.03 -6.40 0.99
CA THR A 120 23.45 -6.41 2.34
C THR A 120 22.03 -5.84 2.40
N SER A 121 21.42 -5.54 1.26
CA SER A 121 20.06 -5.02 1.22
C SER A 121 19.03 -6.10 1.54
N GLU A 122 18.00 -5.72 2.28
CA GLU A 122 16.88 -6.55 2.65
C GLU A 122 15.59 -5.93 2.08
N HIS A 123 15.08 -6.50 0.98
CA HIS A 123 13.90 -6.00 0.29
C HIS A 123 12.77 -7.02 0.42
N TRP A 124 11.67 -6.59 1.00
CA TRP A 124 10.46 -7.38 1.23
C TRP A 124 9.31 -6.92 0.33
N GLY A 125 8.57 -7.89 -0.20
CA GLY A 125 7.26 -7.70 -0.81
C GLY A 125 6.18 -8.40 0.00
N LEU A 126 5.13 -7.68 0.33
CA LEU A 126 3.93 -8.23 0.97
C LEU A 126 2.70 -7.98 0.10
N ASP A 127 1.84 -8.98 0.02
CA ASP A 127 0.55 -8.85 -0.66
C ASP A 127 -0.50 -9.72 0.03
N ILE A 128 -1.77 -9.34 -0.05
CA ILE A 128 -2.90 -10.14 0.43
C ILE A 128 -3.23 -11.30 -0.51
N ASN A 129 -2.86 -11.18 -1.78
CA ASN A 129 -3.10 -12.19 -2.80
C ASN A 129 -1.98 -13.24 -2.78
N ALA A 130 -2.31 -14.43 -2.26
CA ALA A 130 -1.37 -15.53 -2.13
C ALA A 130 -0.79 -16.01 -3.47
N ALA A 131 -1.52 -15.90 -4.58
CA ALA A 131 -1.03 -16.32 -5.89
C ALA A 131 0.14 -15.46 -6.39
N HIS A 132 0.10 -14.14 -6.13
CA HIS A 132 1.22 -13.25 -6.40
C HIS A 132 2.45 -13.64 -5.59
N ILE A 133 2.24 -13.84 -4.29
CA ILE A 133 3.34 -14.16 -3.37
C ILE A 133 3.94 -15.54 -3.68
N GLU A 134 3.13 -16.54 -3.99
CA GLU A 134 3.62 -17.86 -4.40
C GLU A 134 4.51 -17.74 -5.65
N TRP A 135 4.05 -17.01 -6.66
CA TRP A 135 4.85 -16.77 -7.86
C TRP A 135 6.17 -16.04 -7.53
N CYS A 136 6.12 -14.99 -6.72
CA CYS A 136 7.30 -14.23 -6.30
C CYS A 136 8.31 -15.10 -5.54
N GLN A 137 7.84 -15.93 -4.61
CA GLN A 137 8.69 -16.83 -3.84
C GLN A 137 9.40 -17.85 -4.72
N GLN A 138 8.75 -18.34 -5.78
CA GLN A 138 9.32 -19.30 -6.70
C GLN A 138 10.28 -18.67 -7.72
N ASN A 139 10.10 -17.41 -8.09
CA ASN A 139 10.77 -16.80 -9.23
C ASN A 139 11.67 -15.60 -8.89
N LEU A 140 11.41 -14.90 -7.78
CA LEU A 140 12.13 -13.68 -7.39
C LEU A 140 12.88 -13.81 -6.05
N ASN A 141 12.74 -14.93 -5.36
CA ASN A 141 13.44 -15.21 -4.11
C ASN A 141 14.49 -16.33 -4.32
N PRO A 142 15.79 -16.06 -4.13
CA PRO A 142 16.41 -14.79 -3.89
C PRO A 142 16.44 -13.88 -5.12
N PRO A 143 16.77 -12.58 -5.06
CA PRO A 143 17.36 -11.89 -3.91
C PRO A 143 16.35 -11.11 -3.05
N MET A 144 15.07 -11.14 -3.38
CA MET A 144 14.00 -10.47 -2.63
C MET A 144 13.26 -11.47 -1.74
N LEU A 145 12.58 -10.97 -0.72
CA LEU A 145 11.84 -11.76 0.24
C LEU A 145 10.35 -11.46 0.11
N PHE A 146 9.48 -12.47 0.24
CA PHE A 146 8.05 -12.30 0.04
C PHE A 146 7.25 -13.05 1.09
N ALA A 147 6.14 -12.44 1.50
CA ALA A 147 5.18 -13.07 2.41
C ALA A 147 3.76 -12.58 2.16
N THR A 148 2.78 -13.47 2.35
CA THR A 148 1.36 -13.07 2.31
C THR A 148 1.01 -12.35 3.61
N ASN A 149 0.33 -11.21 3.50
CA ASN A 149 -0.25 -10.52 4.65
C ASN A 149 -1.78 -10.61 4.64
N THR A 150 -2.44 -9.88 5.54
CA THR A 150 -3.89 -9.82 5.66
C THR A 150 -4.39 -8.39 5.50
N THR A 151 -5.70 -8.19 5.40
CA THR A 151 -6.33 -6.87 5.39
C THR A 151 -6.28 -6.16 6.76
N ALA A 152 -5.95 -6.89 7.83
CA ALA A 152 -5.78 -6.29 9.15
C ALA A 152 -4.47 -5.48 9.22
N PRO A 153 -4.47 -4.28 9.85
CA PRO A 153 -3.30 -3.43 9.95
C PRO A 153 -2.28 -3.99 10.96
N HIS A 154 -1.62 -5.06 10.54
CA HIS A 154 -0.55 -5.72 11.29
C HIS A 154 0.46 -6.32 10.34
N LEU A 155 1.73 -5.92 10.49
CA LEU A 155 2.87 -6.39 9.71
C LEU A 155 3.76 -7.31 10.56
N PRO A 156 4.23 -8.46 10.04
CA PRO A 156 5.00 -9.44 10.80
C PRO A 156 6.47 -9.04 10.97
N PHE A 157 6.72 -7.77 11.27
CA PHE A 157 8.06 -7.22 11.44
C PHE A 157 8.22 -6.53 12.79
N GLU A 158 9.46 -6.47 13.26
CA GLU A 158 9.84 -5.73 14.45
C GLU A 158 9.64 -4.22 14.28
N ASP A 159 9.52 -3.52 15.40
CA ASP A 159 9.52 -2.06 15.42
C ASP A 159 10.84 -1.51 14.86
N ASN A 160 10.77 -0.41 14.12
CA ASN A 160 11.96 0.32 13.64
C ASN A 160 12.85 -0.49 12.67
N HIS A 161 12.25 -1.30 11.82
CA HIS A 161 12.97 -2.20 10.92
C HIS A 161 13.35 -1.56 9.58
N PHE A 162 12.43 -0.87 8.90
CA PHE A 162 12.58 -0.42 7.52
C PHE A 162 13.08 1.02 7.37
N ASP A 163 13.89 1.25 6.35
CA ASP A 163 14.31 2.57 5.87
C ASP A 163 13.22 3.25 5.07
N LEU A 164 12.58 2.47 4.18
CA LEU A 164 11.48 2.86 3.32
C LEU A 164 10.40 1.79 3.37
N LEU A 165 9.16 2.23 3.55
CA LEU A 165 7.98 1.47 3.22
C LEU A 165 7.25 2.23 2.12
N TYR A 166 6.95 1.57 1.02
CA TYR A 166 6.11 2.16 -0.01
C TYR A 166 4.91 1.26 -0.32
N CYS A 167 3.84 1.86 -0.79
CA CYS A 167 2.66 1.17 -1.28
C CYS A 167 2.06 1.91 -2.47
N GLY A 168 2.13 1.26 -3.62
CA GLY A 168 1.49 1.69 -4.85
C GLY A 168 0.07 1.13 -4.93
N SER A 169 -0.93 1.99 -5.10
CA SER A 169 -2.34 1.59 -5.28
C SER A 169 -2.95 0.74 -4.15
N VAL A 170 -2.51 0.89 -2.91
CA VAL A 170 -3.08 0.18 -1.74
C VAL A 170 -4.04 1.08 -0.97
N PHE A 171 -3.60 2.29 -0.61
CA PHE A 171 -4.46 3.22 0.12
C PHE A 171 -5.60 3.78 -0.75
N THR A 172 -5.55 3.59 -2.03
CA THR A 172 -6.67 3.80 -2.95
C THR A 172 -7.86 2.85 -2.71
N HIS A 173 -7.68 1.82 -1.87
CA HIS A 173 -8.71 0.82 -1.51
C HIS A 173 -8.97 0.74 0.00
N ILE A 174 -8.27 1.53 0.83
CA ILE A 174 -8.41 1.50 2.29
C ILE A 174 -9.06 2.80 2.77
N SER A 175 -10.26 2.72 3.32
CA SER A 175 -11.00 3.87 3.87
C SER A 175 -10.89 3.95 5.39
N GLU A 176 -11.70 3.17 6.11
CA GLU A 176 -11.86 3.27 7.57
C GLU A 176 -10.60 2.87 8.33
N LEU A 177 -9.82 1.94 7.79
CA LEU A 177 -8.59 1.44 8.42
C LEU A 177 -7.34 2.22 8.04
N ALA A 178 -7.44 3.27 7.22
CA ALA A 178 -6.28 4.01 6.71
C ALA A 178 -5.36 4.52 7.83
N GLU A 179 -5.91 5.08 8.89
CA GLU A 179 -5.12 5.59 10.02
C GLU A 179 -4.53 4.48 10.87
N ALA A 180 -5.22 3.35 11.01
CA ALA A 180 -4.69 2.17 11.70
C ALA A 180 -3.50 1.58 10.92
N TRP A 181 -3.61 1.50 9.59
CA TRP A 181 -2.49 1.13 8.73
C TRP A 181 -1.32 2.11 8.83
N LEU A 182 -1.57 3.42 8.93
CA LEU A 182 -0.50 4.40 9.13
C LEU A 182 0.22 4.25 10.45
N LEU A 183 -0.48 3.87 11.52
CA LEU A 183 0.15 3.57 12.81
C LEU A 183 1.07 2.36 12.68
N GLU A 184 0.67 1.35 11.94
CA GLU A 184 1.47 0.15 11.69
C GLU A 184 2.68 0.45 10.78
N VAL A 185 2.48 1.22 9.71
CA VAL A 185 3.56 1.74 8.86
C VAL A 185 4.59 2.50 9.71
N ARG A 186 4.11 3.40 10.58
CA ARG A 186 4.99 4.13 11.51
C ARG A 186 5.74 3.19 12.47
N ARG A 187 5.09 2.14 12.96
CA ARG A 187 5.70 1.18 13.88
C ARG A 187 6.92 0.52 13.24
N VAL A 188 6.76 -0.02 12.03
CA VAL A 188 7.83 -0.78 11.36
C VAL A 188 8.92 0.10 10.74
N LEU A 189 8.65 1.38 10.47
CA LEU A 189 9.68 2.30 10.00
C LEU A 189 10.67 2.63 11.12
N ARG A 190 11.96 2.65 10.80
CA ARG A 190 12.99 3.16 11.72
C ARG A 190 12.85 4.67 11.96
N PRO A 191 13.42 5.22 13.03
CA PRO A 191 13.55 6.66 13.16
C PRO A 191 14.20 7.28 11.92
N SER A 192 13.62 8.34 11.39
CA SER A 192 13.97 8.97 10.11
C SER A 192 13.70 8.12 8.86
N GLY A 193 13.03 6.98 8.97
CA GLY A 193 12.55 6.19 7.82
C GLY A 193 11.36 6.85 7.12
N TYR A 194 11.13 6.49 5.87
CA TYR A 194 10.15 7.11 4.99
C TYR A 194 8.99 6.18 4.68
N ALA A 195 7.80 6.76 4.58
CA ALA A 195 6.67 6.16 3.90
C ALA A 195 6.39 6.92 2.59
N TYR A 196 6.22 6.17 1.50
CA TYR A 196 5.75 6.66 0.21
C TYR A 196 4.45 5.95 -0.13
N ILE A 197 3.33 6.69 -0.13
CA ILE A 197 1.98 6.12 -0.21
C ILE A 197 1.24 6.78 -1.36
N THR A 198 0.75 5.99 -2.33
CA THR A 198 -0.08 6.55 -3.39
C THR A 198 -1.55 6.56 -3.01
N ILE A 199 -2.24 7.62 -3.42
CA ILE A 199 -3.65 7.89 -3.12
C ILE A 199 -4.37 8.49 -4.33
N HIS A 200 -5.70 8.39 -4.33
CA HIS A 200 -6.52 9.25 -5.18
C HIS A 200 -6.86 10.56 -4.47
N THR A 201 -6.81 11.65 -5.23
CA THR A 201 -7.16 13.00 -4.76
C THR A 201 -8.29 13.58 -5.62
N ARG A 202 -8.71 14.79 -5.29
CA ARG A 202 -9.63 15.55 -6.16
C ARG A 202 -9.05 15.74 -7.58
N GLN A 203 -7.74 15.93 -7.69
CA GLN A 203 -7.07 16.04 -9.00
C GLN A 203 -7.15 14.73 -9.80
N THR A 204 -7.17 13.56 -9.14
CA THR A 204 -7.43 12.29 -9.81
C THR A 204 -8.78 12.31 -10.53
N ILE A 205 -9.84 12.80 -9.87
CA ILE A 205 -11.19 12.92 -10.46
C ILE A 205 -11.14 13.83 -11.69
N ASP A 206 -10.46 14.97 -11.60
CA ASP A 206 -10.32 15.91 -12.72
C ASP A 206 -9.55 15.29 -13.89
N LEU A 207 -8.51 14.51 -13.61
CA LEU A 207 -7.75 13.79 -14.64
C LEU A 207 -8.59 12.71 -15.31
N LEU A 208 -9.35 11.94 -14.54
CA LEU A 208 -10.26 10.92 -15.09
C LEU A 208 -11.30 11.56 -16.01
N ARG A 209 -11.87 12.70 -15.62
CA ARG A 209 -12.87 13.45 -16.42
C ARG A 209 -12.30 14.10 -17.68
N THR A 210 -11.01 14.37 -17.73
CA THR A 210 -10.36 15.08 -18.85
C THR A 210 -9.52 14.14 -19.72
N LYS A 211 -8.40 13.65 -19.19
CA LYS A 211 -7.42 12.84 -19.94
C LYS A 211 -7.93 11.43 -20.25
N TYR A 212 -8.73 10.85 -19.33
CA TYR A 212 -9.17 9.45 -19.44
C TYR A 212 -10.66 9.31 -19.75
N ARG A 213 -11.34 10.39 -20.11
CA ARG A 213 -12.78 10.42 -20.36
C ARG A 213 -13.25 9.38 -21.38
N ASP A 214 -12.48 9.23 -22.44
CA ASP A 214 -12.82 8.33 -23.56
C ASP A 214 -12.20 6.93 -23.41
N ASN A 215 -11.57 6.64 -22.27
CA ASN A 215 -11.01 5.33 -22.00
C ASN A 215 -12.11 4.42 -21.43
N PRO A 216 -12.48 3.32 -22.13
CA PRO A 216 -13.54 2.42 -21.69
C PRO A 216 -13.31 1.81 -20.29
N LEU A 217 -12.05 1.63 -19.89
CA LEU A 217 -11.69 1.09 -18.58
C LEU A 217 -12.12 1.98 -17.41
N PHE A 218 -12.29 3.28 -17.65
CA PHE A 218 -12.68 4.25 -16.62
C PHE A 218 -14.12 4.75 -16.76
N ALA A 219 -14.86 4.35 -17.80
CA ALA A 219 -16.20 4.90 -18.07
C ALA A 219 -17.19 4.61 -16.93
N ASP A 220 -17.28 3.35 -16.51
CA ASP A 220 -18.17 2.93 -15.41
C ASP A 220 -17.76 3.57 -14.10
N PHE A 221 -16.46 3.61 -13.84
CA PHE A 221 -15.89 4.24 -12.64
C PHE A 221 -16.18 5.75 -12.57
N LEU A 222 -16.08 6.46 -13.69
CA LEU A 222 -16.45 7.87 -13.78
C LEU A 222 -17.94 8.10 -13.53
N ALA A 223 -18.81 7.23 -14.07
CA ALA A 223 -20.24 7.31 -13.85
C ALA A 223 -20.60 7.10 -12.37
N GLU A 224 -19.94 6.16 -11.69
CA GLU A 224 -20.09 5.95 -10.25
C GLU A 224 -19.64 7.16 -9.43
N ILE A 225 -18.46 7.74 -9.75
CA ILE A 225 -17.94 8.95 -9.11
C ILE A 225 -18.94 10.11 -9.27
N ASP A 226 -19.42 10.35 -10.48
CA ASP A 226 -20.35 11.45 -10.77
C ASP A 226 -21.66 11.25 -10.03
N SER A 227 -22.23 10.05 -10.01
CA SER A 227 -23.43 9.71 -9.26
C SER A 227 -23.25 9.93 -7.76
N ALA A 228 -22.13 9.51 -7.21
CA ALA A 228 -21.85 9.62 -5.78
C ALA A 228 -21.61 11.09 -5.37
N LEU A 229 -20.92 11.89 -6.18
CA LEU A 229 -20.70 13.31 -5.92
C LEU A 229 -22.02 14.10 -5.94
N VAL A 230 -22.89 13.86 -6.91
CA VAL A 230 -24.22 14.47 -6.96
C VAL A 230 -25.05 14.14 -5.71
N SER A 231 -24.92 12.92 -5.20
CA SER A 231 -25.72 12.46 -4.05
C SER A 231 -25.16 12.92 -2.69
N HIS A 232 -23.85 13.14 -2.57
CA HIS A 232 -23.16 13.30 -1.30
C HIS A 232 -22.38 14.62 -1.16
N GLU A 233 -22.29 15.43 -2.21
CA GLU A 233 -21.68 16.76 -2.18
C GLU A 233 -22.76 17.85 -2.24
N PRO A 234 -23.59 18.03 -1.18
CA PRO A 234 -24.42 19.20 -1.09
C PRO A 234 -23.51 20.41 -1.02
N GLU A 235 -23.85 21.47 -1.75
CA GLU A 235 -23.08 22.70 -1.88
C GLU A 235 -22.41 23.11 -0.56
N GLY A 236 -21.07 23.14 -0.55
CA GLY A 236 -20.25 23.66 0.55
C GLY A 236 -19.85 22.68 1.66
N ARG A 237 -20.09 21.38 1.57
CA ARG A 237 -19.56 20.41 2.53
C ARG A 237 -18.16 19.97 2.15
N GLU A 238 -17.18 20.22 3.02
CA GLU A 238 -15.87 19.61 2.96
C GLU A 238 -15.99 18.11 3.31
N TRP A 239 -15.42 17.23 2.49
CA TRP A 239 -15.26 15.82 2.79
C TRP A 239 -13.80 15.52 3.14
N SER A 240 -13.54 14.51 3.96
CA SER A 240 -12.19 14.07 4.31
C SER A 240 -11.76 12.85 3.53
N ILE A 241 -12.67 11.91 3.35
CA ILE A 241 -12.52 10.67 2.57
C ILE A 241 -13.82 10.49 1.80
N PHE A 242 -13.69 10.09 0.55
CA PHE A 242 -14.79 9.78 -0.34
C PHE A 242 -14.55 8.41 -0.94
N THR A 243 -15.50 7.47 -0.79
CA THR A 243 -15.37 6.10 -1.27
C THR A 243 -16.45 5.80 -2.31
N VAL A 244 -16.04 5.21 -3.42
CA VAL A 244 -16.90 4.75 -4.51
C VAL A 244 -16.73 3.26 -4.69
N GLY A 245 -17.80 2.56 -5.03
CA GLY A 245 -17.81 1.11 -5.17
C GLY A 245 -17.91 0.38 -3.85
N THR A 246 -17.80 -0.93 -3.92
CA THR A 246 -17.87 -1.83 -2.77
C THR A 246 -16.64 -2.74 -2.73
N ASP A 247 -16.25 -3.13 -1.53
CA ASP A 247 -15.15 -4.06 -1.32
C ASP A 247 -15.34 -5.37 -2.14
N PRO A 248 -14.32 -5.90 -2.85
CA PRO A 248 -12.90 -5.47 -2.85
C PRO A 248 -12.55 -4.39 -3.89
N PHE A 249 -13.51 -3.86 -4.64
CA PHE A 249 -13.30 -2.92 -5.75
C PHE A 249 -13.52 -1.45 -5.34
N SER A 250 -13.65 -1.16 -4.04
CA SER A 250 -13.81 0.21 -3.57
C SER A 250 -12.62 1.09 -3.97
N GLN A 251 -12.93 2.33 -4.38
CA GLN A 251 -11.93 3.35 -4.69
C GLN A 251 -12.07 4.50 -3.70
N VAL A 252 -10.98 4.86 -3.06
CA VAL A 252 -10.95 5.81 -1.96
C VAL A 252 -10.21 7.08 -2.38
N PHE A 253 -10.90 8.21 -2.26
CA PHE A 253 -10.37 9.54 -2.55
C PHE A 253 -10.13 10.30 -1.26
N TYR A 254 -9.03 11.02 -1.18
CA TYR A 254 -8.62 11.79 -0.01
C TYR A 254 -8.62 13.29 -0.31
N ASP A 255 -9.24 14.06 0.58
CA ASP A 255 -9.05 15.51 0.59
C ASP A 255 -7.67 15.83 1.18
N VAL A 256 -6.79 16.44 0.38
CA VAL A 256 -5.38 16.68 0.75
C VAL A 256 -5.23 17.55 2.02
N PRO A 257 -5.95 18.66 2.21
CA PRO A 257 -5.93 19.42 3.45
C PRO A 257 -6.31 18.58 4.68
N SER A 258 -7.38 17.81 4.59
CA SER A 258 -7.83 16.89 5.65
C SER A 258 -6.82 15.80 5.94
N LEU A 259 -6.27 15.16 4.90
CA LEU A 259 -5.23 14.16 5.00
C LEU A 259 -4.01 14.72 5.74
N LYS A 260 -3.49 15.88 5.34
CA LYS A 260 -2.34 16.52 5.99
C LYS A 260 -2.60 16.77 7.47
N ARG A 261 -3.80 17.21 7.87
CA ARG A 261 -4.16 17.42 9.28
C ARG A 261 -4.21 16.09 10.06
N ARG A 262 -4.83 15.03 9.49
CA ARG A 262 -5.06 13.75 10.16
C ARG A 262 -3.81 12.90 10.19
N TRP A 263 -3.22 12.64 9.03
CA TRP A 263 -2.02 11.82 8.90
C TRP A 263 -0.79 12.47 9.54
N GLY A 264 -0.70 13.81 9.49
CA GLY A 264 0.35 14.58 10.13
C GLY A 264 0.41 14.39 11.65
N ARG A 265 -0.66 13.91 12.30
CA ARG A 265 -0.66 13.52 13.72
C ARG A 265 0.06 12.18 13.94
N VAL A 266 0.06 11.31 12.96
CA VAL A 266 0.75 10.00 13.03
C VAL A 266 2.21 10.16 12.65
N MET A 267 2.48 10.76 11.50
CA MET A 267 3.83 11.08 11.01
C MET A 267 3.81 12.40 10.23
N PRO A 268 4.88 13.22 10.32
CA PRO A 268 5.01 14.41 9.47
C PRO A 268 4.82 14.08 7.99
N VAL A 269 3.88 14.76 7.34
CA VAL A 269 3.70 14.75 5.89
C VAL A 269 4.67 15.78 5.31
N LEU A 270 5.67 15.33 4.56
CA LEU A 270 6.69 16.19 3.97
C LEU A 270 6.22 16.78 2.65
N ALA A 271 5.57 15.95 1.82
CA ALA A 271 5.05 16.37 0.53
C ALA A 271 3.80 15.56 0.15
N VAL A 272 2.96 16.15 -0.69
CA VAL A 272 1.96 15.46 -1.50
C VAL A 272 2.22 15.89 -2.93
N VAL A 273 2.59 14.93 -3.77
CA VAL A 273 3.00 15.16 -5.17
C VAL A 273 1.93 14.55 -6.07
N GLU A 274 1.23 15.40 -6.80
CA GLU A 274 0.21 14.97 -7.74
C GLU A 274 0.83 14.30 -8.97
N LYS A 275 0.12 13.35 -9.59
CA LYS A 275 0.58 12.60 -10.78
C LYS A 275 1.91 11.88 -10.57
N ALA A 276 2.18 11.46 -9.35
CA ALA A 276 3.41 10.77 -9.00
C ALA A 276 3.39 9.28 -9.40
N HIS A 277 2.21 8.73 -9.65
CA HIS A 277 1.99 7.35 -10.09
C HIS A 277 0.79 7.37 -11.05
N ASP A 278 1.05 7.75 -12.31
CA ASP A 278 0.06 8.04 -13.33
C ASP A 278 -1.00 9.07 -12.86
N HIS A 279 -2.22 8.63 -12.55
CA HIS A 279 -3.32 9.48 -12.09
C HIS A 279 -3.38 9.62 -10.55
N GLN A 280 -2.50 8.93 -9.82
CA GLN A 280 -2.45 8.96 -8.37
C GLN A 280 -1.43 9.99 -7.86
N ALA A 281 -1.71 10.58 -6.70
CA ALA A 281 -0.76 11.40 -5.97
C ALA A 281 0.06 10.54 -5.01
N ALA A 282 1.30 10.93 -4.74
CA ALA A 282 2.13 10.34 -3.70
C ALA A 282 2.18 11.21 -2.46
N VAL A 283 2.00 10.60 -1.30
CA VAL A 283 2.21 11.20 0.02
C VAL A 283 3.55 10.72 0.55
N VAL A 284 4.49 11.64 0.74
CA VAL A 284 5.79 11.37 1.38
C VAL A 284 5.70 11.75 2.84
N MET A 285 5.98 10.79 3.70
CA MET A 285 5.98 10.97 5.15
C MET A 285 7.31 10.49 5.74
N ARG A 286 7.68 11.02 6.91
CA ARG A 286 8.91 10.62 7.58
C ARG A 286 8.67 10.40 9.07
N LYS A 287 9.11 9.27 9.60
CA LYS A 287 9.08 9.03 11.03
C LYS A 287 10.07 9.97 11.74
N ARG A 288 9.63 10.66 12.79
CA ARG A 288 10.51 11.55 13.57
C ARG A 288 11.70 10.78 14.13
N ALA A 289 12.87 11.39 14.11
CA ALA A 289 14.02 10.89 14.84
C ALA A 289 13.70 10.87 16.35
N ILE A 290 14.19 9.87 17.05
CA ILE A 290 14.17 9.90 18.52
C ILE A 290 15.23 10.91 18.93
N THR A 291 14.81 12.12 19.31
CA THR A 291 15.72 13.03 20.01
C THR A 291 15.93 12.45 21.39
N SER A 292 17.15 12.02 21.69
CA SER A 292 17.58 11.64 23.04
C SER A 292 17.71 12.91 23.90
N GLY A 293 16.57 13.52 24.16
CA GLY A 293 16.43 14.60 25.13
C GLY A 293 15.70 14.05 26.33
N LEU A 294 16.42 13.47 27.28
CA LEU A 294 15.96 13.45 28.66
C LEU A 294 15.84 14.92 29.08
N PRO A 295 14.69 15.37 29.61
CA PRO A 295 14.66 16.62 30.35
C PRO A 295 15.57 16.43 31.56
N GLN A 296 16.55 17.31 31.72
CA GLN A 296 17.32 17.46 32.97
C GLN A 296 16.40 17.93 34.05
#